data_cf5347d0826ab5fb390cb91e9a3ce34f
#
_entry.id   cf5347d0826ab5fb390cb91e9a3ce34f
#
_cell.length_a   1.000
_cell.length_b   1.000
_cell.length_c   1.000
_cell.angle_alpha   90.00
_cell.angle_beta   90.00
_cell.angle_gamma   90.00
#
_symmetry.space_group_name_H-M   'P 1'
#
loop_
_entity.id
_entity.type
_entity.pdbx_description
1 polymer ?
#
loop_
_entity_poly.entity_id
_entity_poly.type
_entity_poly.pdbx_seq_one_letter_code
_entity_poly.pdbx_strand_id
1 'polypeptide(L)'
;FRLEYVLGIGDERRHIEIINPPVTEARQPVQVSVNGKQAAFGAHLLPERIVIFTTGSEAEWEEQEKIPASEAEKSAAEALSDLNLSPVELAIQELPGKPLPKQAEETASQEVTRTQQDERFLFVRTKQLPLLTLCGLLADIATYEQPDQRLLRDVLHETRISFLRGFSLKFRMNKGTTDVNDSEYVERLKKVATRALRMGTDYVLLFDLTGSDYARAREILEAATGEIGEVQESAQGLRFFEKLANFFEPNNTNPPLLREVNLFLERTAERDLITNEITEPPPLLLLNWLSDGEQSFLGRMCLFSLLGNTESLILLDEPEVHFNDYWKRQIVALIDKVLRGRTSHALITTHSSITLTDARREDILVLDRGDVFTSSMFRPSIRTYAADPSDIIVSVFGAPQAAGAQSVSRVQEVLANRQRRNQEGQKEALQQLLKEVGPGYWSYRIRRELLAMGE
;
A
#
# COMPACT_ATOMS: atom_id res chain seq x y z
N PHE A 1 -13.98 20.93 1.12
CA PHE A 1 -13.94 19.54 1.64
C PHE A 1 -14.00 19.53 3.18
N ARG A 2 -14.37 18.40 3.73
CA ARG A 2 -14.29 18.11 5.16
C ARG A 2 -13.48 16.83 5.34
N LEU A 3 -12.48 16.87 6.20
CA LEU A 3 -11.62 15.74 6.53
C LEU A 3 -11.71 15.50 8.04
N GLU A 4 -12.04 14.28 8.41
CA GLU A 4 -12.11 13.84 9.81
C GLU A 4 -11.23 12.62 10.01
N TYR A 5 -10.41 12.62 11.05
CA TYR A 5 -9.55 11.50 11.42
C TYR A 5 -9.20 11.53 12.90
N VAL A 6 -8.62 10.45 13.40
CA VAL A 6 -8.20 10.33 14.79
C VAL A 6 -6.71 10.09 14.83
N LEU A 7 -5.98 10.88 15.62
CA LEU A 7 -4.57 10.65 15.96
C LEU A 7 -4.44 10.15 17.38
N GLY A 8 -3.44 9.31 17.63
CA GLY A 8 -3.14 8.75 18.97
C GLY A 8 -3.88 7.47 19.29
N ILE A 9 -3.49 6.81 20.39
CA ILE A 9 -4.02 5.54 20.89
C ILE A 9 -4.58 5.72 22.31
N GLY A 10 -5.60 4.94 22.65
CA GLY A 10 -6.16 4.92 24.02
C GLY A 10 -6.69 6.27 24.46
N ASP A 11 -6.25 6.74 25.62
CA ASP A 11 -6.68 8.01 26.22
C ASP A 11 -6.08 9.25 25.53
N GLU A 12 -5.03 9.07 24.71
CA GLU A 12 -4.39 10.14 23.97
C GLU A 12 -5.06 10.40 22.60
N ARG A 13 -6.16 9.74 22.29
CA ARG A 13 -6.90 9.94 21.05
C ARG A 13 -7.36 11.36 20.89
N ARG A 14 -7.01 11.96 19.77
CA ARG A 14 -7.42 13.29 19.33
C ARG A 14 -8.27 13.17 18.07
N HIS A 15 -9.52 13.56 18.15
CA HIS A 15 -10.38 13.65 16.97
C HIS A 15 -10.10 14.98 16.25
N ILE A 16 -9.60 14.90 15.04
CA ILE A 16 -9.23 16.04 14.21
C ILE A 16 -10.27 16.21 13.12
N GLU A 17 -10.75 17.42 12.96
CA GLU A 17 -11.67 17.78 11.88
C GLU A 17 -11.11 19.01 11.18
N ILE A 18 -10.95 18.93 9.86
CA ILE A 18 -10.50 20.01 9.00
C ILE A 18 -11.60 20.29 7.99
N ILE A 19 -12.13 21.51 7.99
CA ILE A 19 -13.14 21.95 7.05
C ILE A 19 -12.54 23.05 6.18
N ASN A 20 -12.46 22.77 4.86
CA ASN A 20 -12.19 23.79 3.88
C ASN A 20 -13.52 24.14 3.19
N PRO A 21 -14.10 25.32 3.52
CA PRO A 21 -15.39 25.69 2.97
C PRO A 21 -15.31 25.85 1.44
N PRO A 22 -16.43 25.69 0.71
CA PRO A 22 -16.45 25.90 -0.72
C PRO A 22 -16.01 27.34 -1.05
N VAL A 23 -15.29 27.48 -2.16
CA VAL A 23 -14.84 28.80 -2.64
C VAL A 23 -16.06 29.62 -2.99
N THR A 24 -16.39 30.57 -2.11
CA THR A 24 -17.37 31.65 -2.34
C THR A 24 -16.61 32.95 -2.60
N GLU A 25 -17.28 34.01 -3.04
CA GLU A 25 -16.65 35.32 -3.31
C GLU A 25 -15.85 35.91 -2.12
N ALA A 26 -16.16 35.48 -0.88
CA ALA A 26 -15.35 35.74 0.31
C ALA A 26 -14.62 34.43 0.69
N ARG A 27 -13.28 34.39 0.51
CA ARG A 27 -12.44 33.26 1.00
C ARG A 27 -12.64 33.11 2.51
N GLN A 28 -13.22 31.99 2.93
CA GLN A 28 -13.30 31.65 4.34
C GLN A 28 -12.06 30.84 4.73
N PRO A 29 -11.45 31.08 5.90
CA PRO A 29 -10.29 30.33 6.34
C PRO A 29 -10.64 28.86 6.60
N VAL A 30 -9.64 27.98 6.42
CA VAL A 30 -9.73 26.59 6.81
C VAL A 30 -10.02 26.51 8.32
N GLN A 31 -11.07 25.83 8.68
CA GLN A 31 -11.45 25.64 10.08
C GLN A 31 -10.89 24.31 10.58
N VAL A 32 -10.25 24.34 11.72
CA VAL A 32 -9.72 23.13 12.36
C VAL A 32 -10.30 22.98 13.74
N SER A 33 -10.74 21.79 14.08
CA SER A 33 -11.15 21.46 15.44
C SER A 33 -10.43 20.20 15.94
N VAL A 34 -10.10 20.20 17.21
CA VAL A 34 -9.52 19.07 17.93
C VAL A 34 -10.44 18.73 19.09
N ASN A 35 -10.97 17.51 19.10
CA ASN A 35 -11.97 17.03 20.07
C ASN A 35 -13.18 18.01 20.17
N GLY A 36 -13.62 18.54 19.01
CA GLY A 36 -14.73 19.49 18.93
C GLY A 36 -14.43 20.92 19.38
N LYS A 37 -13.18 21.24 19.72
CA LYS A 37 -12.73 22.60 20.07
C LYS A 37 -11.93 23.19 18.90
N GLN A 38 -12.21 24.43 18.56
CA GLN A 38 -11.45 25.14 17.53
C GLN A 38 -9.97 25.21 17.90
N ALA A 39 -9.11 24.90 16.94
CA ALA A 39 -7.66 24.90 17.11
C ALA A 39 -6.97 25.56 15.91
N ALA A 40 -5.76 26.04 16.13
CA ALA A 40 -4.90 26.52 15.04
C ALA A 40 -4.38 25.30 14.24
N PHE A 41 -4.31 25.43 12.91
CA PHE A 41 -3.69 24.41 12.08
C PHE A 41 -2.19 24.33 12.38
N GLY A 42 -1.69 23.13 12.57
CA GLY A 42 -0.27 22.89 12.84
C GLY A 42 0.18 21.50 12.41
N ALA A 43 1.47 21.33 12.15
CA ALA A 43 2.05 20.08 11.68
C ALA A 43 1.78 18.89 12.60
N HIS A 44 1.61 19.14 13.91
CA HIS A 44 1.30 18.11 14.92
C HIS A 44 -0.14 17.54 14.82
N LEU A 45 -0.96 18.11 13.95
CA LEU A 45 -2.30 17.63 13.63
C LEU A 45 -2.32 16.76 12.38
N LEU A 46 -1.22 16.67 11.66
CA LEU A 46 -1.10 15.83 10.48
C LEU A 46 -0.47 14.47 10.85
N PRO A 47 -0.74 13.41 10.09
CA PRO A 47 -0.02 12.15 10.23
C PRO A 47 1.49 12.36 10.14
N GLU A 48 2.26 11.58 10.89
CA GLU A 48 3.73 11.59 10.80
C GLU A 48 4.19 11.21 9.41
N ARG A 49 3.49 10.26 8.77
CA ARG A 49 3.77 9.80 7.41
C ARG A 49 2.51 9.70 6.57
N ILE A 50 2.65 10.02 5.30
CA ILE A 50 1.67 9.76 4.26
C ILE A 50 2.32 8.80 3.26
N VAL A 51 1.79 7.60 3.19
CA VAL A 51 2.30 6.55 2.33
C VAL A 51 1.35 6.35 1.17
N ILE A 52 1.85 6.44 -0.04
CA ILE A 52 1.05 6.32 -1.26
C ILE A 52 1.57 5.13 -2.05
N PHE A 53 0.67 4.23 -2.40
CA PHE A 53 0.93 3.13 -3.30
C PHE A 53 -0.18 3.08 -4.36
N THR A 54 0.20 3.11 -5.63
CA THR A 54 -0.72 2.93 -6.76
C THR A 54 -0.29 1.78 -7.65
N THR A 55 -1.27 1.12 -8.27
CA THR A 55 -1.07 0.16 -9.36
C THR A 55 -1.39 0.77 -10.72
N GLY A 56 -1.96 1.98 -10.71
CA GLY A 56 -2.33 2.74 -11.91
C GLY A 56 -1.17 3.53 -12.50
N SER A 57 -1.49 4.68 -13.10
CA SER A 57 -0.49 5.60 -13.67
C SER A 57 0.35 6.23 -12.57
N GLU A 58 1.61 5.85 -12.47
CA GLU A 58 2.56 6.49 -11.54
C GLU A 58 2.85 7.95 -11.92
N ALA A 59 2.69 8.32 -13.20
CA ALA A 59 3.07 9.64 -13.71
C ALA A 59 2.33 10.81 -13.05
N GLU A 60 1.04 10.65 -12.75
CA GLU A 60 0.25 11.69 -12.07
C GLU A 60 0.72 11.93 -10.63
N TRP A 61 1.15 10.87 -9.95
CA TRP A 61 1.70 10.95 -8.60
C TRP A 61 3.14 11.46 -8.59
N GLU A 62 3.94 11.13 -9.61
CA GLU A 62 5.29 11.67 -9.80
C GLU A 62 5.29 13.20 -10.03
N GLU A 63 4.25 13.74 -10.64
CA GLU A 63 4.09 15.21 -10.74
C GLU A 63 3.86 15.83 -9.36
N GLN A 64 3.08 15.21 -8.50
CA GLN A 64 2.84 15.68 -7.13
C GLN A 64 4.12 15.62 -6.28
N GLU A 65 4.96 14.59 -6.46
CA GLU A 65 6.25 14.47 -5.78
C GLU A 65 7.25 15.54 -6.24
N LYS A 66 7.14 16.01 -7.49
CA LYS A 66 8.02 17.02 -8.10
C LYS A 66 7.63 18.45 -7.76
N ILE A 67 6.49 18.69 -7.13
CA ILE A 67 6.10 20.03 -6.69
C ILE A 67 7.16 20.47 -5.66
N PRO A 68 8.01 21.48 -5.96
CA PRO A 68 9.03 21.91 -5.01
C PRO A 68 8.35 22.32 -3.72
N ALA A 69 8.90 21.92 -2.57
CA ALA A 69 8.44 22.38 -1.27
C ALA A 69 8.29 23.91 -1.23
N SER A 70 9.14 24.64 -1.97
CA SER A 70 9.04 26.09 -2.13
C SER A 70 7.78 26.58 -2.86
N GLU A 71 7.17 25.81 -3.75
CA GLU A 71 5.90 26.19 -4.40
C GLU A 71 4.70 25.78 -3.55
N ALA A 72 4.79 24.63 -2.88
CA ALA A 72 3.80 24.22 -1.89
C ALA A 72 3.83 25.18 -0.67
N GLU A 73 5.03 25.65 -0.24
CA GLU A 73 5.19 26.68 0.78
C GLU A 73 4.73 28.05 0.32
N LYS A 74 5.00 28.44 -0.92
CA LYS A 74 4.48 29.69 -1.50
C LYS A 74 2.97 29.64 -1.62
N SER A 75 2.40 28.56 -2.12
CA SER A 75 0.95 28.37 -2.19
C SER A 75 0.31 28.29 -0.80
N ALA A 76 0.97 27.61 0.16
CA ALA A 76 0.54 27.59 1.55
C ALA A 76 0.80 28.93 2.27
N ALA A 77 1.91 29.61 2.01
CA ALA A 77 2.21 30.93 2.55
C ALA A 77 1.36 32.01 1.90
N GLU A 78 1.04 31.92 0.62
CA GLU A 78 0.05 32.78 -0.03
C GLU A 78 -1.35 32.50 0.51
N ALA A 79 -1.72 31.24 0.72
CA ALA A 79 -2.95 30.86 1.41
C ALA A 79 -2.96 31.29 2.89
N LEU A 80 -1.79 31.37 3.56
CA LEU A 80 -1.62 31.82 4.93
C LEU A 80 -1.46 33.37 5.02
N SER A 81 -0.89 34.04 4.02
CA SER A 81 -0.79 35.50 4.00
C SER A 81 -2.12 36.17 3.69
N ASP A 82 -3.01 35.45 2.99
CA ASP A 82 -4.41 35.85 2.82
C ASP A 82 -5.27 35.59 4.10
N LEU A 83 -4.74 34.85 5.08
CA LEU A 83 -5.28 34.72 6.43
C LEU A 83 -4.70 35.85 7.29
N ASN A 84 -5.31 37.02 7.31
CA ASN A 84 -4.98 38.14 8.19
C ASN A 84 -4.64 37.66 9.62
N LEU A 85 -3.39 37.21 9.81
CA LEU A 85 -2.85 36.88 11.13
C LEU A 85 -2.60 38.20 11.87
N SER A 86 -3.09 38.29 13.10
CA SER A 86 -3.04 39.49 13.91
C SER A 86 -1.60 39.88 14.27
N PRO A 87 -1.31 41.21 14.51
CA PRO A 87 0.03 41.70 14.83
C PRO A 87 0.68 41.09 16.08
N VAL A 88 -0.06 40.31 16.87
CA VAL A 88 0.44 39.71 18.13
C VAL A 88 1.35 38.52 17.87
N GLU A 89 1.21 37.80 16.76
CA GLU A 89 2.06 36.66 16.41
C GLU A 89 3.38 37.05 15.77
N LEU A 90 3.46 38.23 15.19
CA LEU A 90 4.72 38.84 14.74
C LEU A 90 5.60 39.36 15.92
N ALA A 91 5.01 39.59 17.08
CA ALA A 91 5.75 40.15 18.26
C ALA A 91 6.51 39.07 19.07
N ILE A 92 6.32 37.78 18.82
CA ILE A 92 7.06 36.70 19.50
C ILE A 92 8.44 36.46 18.88
N GLN A 93 8.73 37.03 17.71
CA GLN A 93 10.03 36.89 17.02
C GLN A 93 11.10 37.95 17.46
N GLU A 94 10.76 38.87 18.32
CA GLU A 94 11.72 39.88 18.80
C GLU A 94 12.09 39.72 20.27
N LEU A 95 12.94 38.71 20.58
CA LEU A 95 13.74 38.72 21.79
C LEU A 95 15.22 38.95 21.44
N PRO A 96 15.93 39.83 22.14
CA PRO A 96 17.25 40.34 21.70
C PRO A 96 18.36 39.33 22.07
N GLY A 97 18.90 38.68 21.08
CA GLY A 97 20.15 37.93 21.14
C GLY A 97 20.89 38.08 19.83
N LYS A 98 22.13 38.49 19.89
CA LYS A 98 23.08 38.88 18.84
C LYS A 98 22.80 38.38 17.42
N PRO A 99 22.90 39.24 16.39
CA PRO A 99 22.60 38.87 15.02
C PRO A 99 23.69 37.93 14.44
N LEU A 100 23.30 36.73 14.07
CA LEU A 100 24.00 35.89 13.13
C LEU A 100 23.76 36.41 11.70
N PRO A 101 24.69 36.22 10.76
CA PRO A 101 24.53 36.72 9.39
C PRO A 101 23.30 36.08 8.74
N LYS A 102 22.37 36.90 8.27
CA LYS A 102 21.07 36.53 7.69
C LYS A 102 21.13 35.43 6.60
N GLN A 103 22.23 35.30 5.90
CA GLN A 103 22.40 34.24 4.86
C GLN A 103 22.61 32.84 5.41
N ALA A 104 23.14 32.65 6.64
CA ALA A 104 23.35 31.31 7.22
C ALA A 104 22.06 30.75 7.86
N GLU A 105 21.19 31.65 8.38
CA GLU A 105 19.90 31.21 8.97
C GLU A 105 18.89 30.83 7.91
N GLU A 106 18.83 31.54 6.77
CA GLU A 106 17.93 31.18 5.67
C GLU A 106 18.31 29.84 5.04
N THR A 107 19.62 29.54 4.89
CA THR A 107 20.09 28.30 4.32
C THR A 107 19.87 27.11 5.28
N ALA A 108 20.16 27.31 6.58
CA ALA A 108 19.94 26.25 7.59
C ALA A 108 18.45 25.96 7.83
N SER A 109 17.62 27.01 7.86
CA SER A 109 16.17 26.85 8.01
C SER A 109 15.55 26.19 6.78
N GLN A 110 16.01 26.52 5.57
CA GLN A 110 15.54 25.89 4.32
C GLN A 110 15.99 24.44 4.20
N GLU A 111 17.21 24.07 4.64
CA GLU A 111 17.68 22.68 4.65
C GLU A 111 16.93 21.83 5.69
N VAL A 112 16.72 22.36 6.90
CA VAL A 112 15.98 21.63 7.95
C VAL A 112 14.50 21.45 7.56
N THR A 113 13.87 22.47 6.96
CA THR A 113 12.47 22.36 6.50
C THR A 113 12.34 21.41 5.31
N ARG A 114 13.30 21.42 4.37
CA ARG A 114 13.33 20.47 3.26
C ARG A 114 13.48 19.02 3.72
N THR A 115 14.36 18.76 4.66
CA THR A 115 14.60 17.39 5.16
C THR A 115 13.36 16.84 5.87
N GLN A 116 12.66 17.65 6.67
CA GLN A 116 11.46 17.20 7.38
C GLN A 116 10.22 17.01 6.48
N GLN A 117 10.08 17.77 5.39
CA GLN A 117 8.96 17.60 4.46
C GLN A 117 9.17 16.40 3.55
N ASP A 118 10.40 16.14 3.09
CA ASP A 118 10.73 14.97 2.27
C ASP A 118 10.52 13.65 3.02
N GLU A 119 10.73 13.64 4.34
CA GLU A 119 10.54 12.44 5.17
C GLU A 119 9.06 12.08 5.42
N ARG A 120 8.12 13.01 5.25
CA ARG A 120 6.70 12.77 5.54
C ARG A 120 5.99 12.01 4.44
N PHE A 121 6.33 12.24 3.18
CA PHE A 121 5.73 11.58 2.03
C PHE A 121 6.58 10.40 1.57
N LEU A 122 5.96 9.24 1.47
CA LEU A 122 6.56 8.04 0.93
C LEU A 122 5.72 7.55 -0.24
N PHE A 123 6.17 7.85 -1.45
CA PHE A 123 5.58 7.30 -2.65
C PHE A 123 6.29 6.00 -3.03
N VAL A 124 5.56 4.90 -3.04
CA VAL A 124 6.08 3.56 -3.32
C VAL A 124 5.73 3.16 -4.73
N ARG A 125 6.74 2.89 -5.54
CA ARG A 125 6.61 2.45 -6.93
C ARG A 125 6.60 0.94 -7.05
N THR A 126 5.90 0.41 -8.04
CA THR A 126 5.81 -1.03 -8.29
C THR A 126 7.20 -1.68 -8.45
N LYS A 127 8.15 -1.01 -9.11
CA LYS A 127 9.53 -1.49 -9.27
C LYS A 127 10.35 -1.57 -7.98
N GLN A 128 9.89 -0.94 -6.90
CA GLN A 128 10.51 -0.99 -5.57
C GLN A 128 9.99 -2.14 -4.69
N LEU A 129 9.01 -2.92 -5.16
CA LEU A 129 8.46 -4.06 -4.43
C LEU A 129 9.52 -5.07 -3.94
N PRO A 130 10.58 -5.41 -4.72
CA PRO A 130 11.64 -6.27 -4.22
C PRO A 130 12.40 -5.67 -3.02
N LEU A 131 12.60 -4.35 -2.98
CA LEU A 131 13.22 -3.65 -1.86
C LEU A 131 12.33 -3.68 -0.61
N LEU A 132 11.02 -3.43 -0.79
CA LEU A 132 10.06 -3.55 0.30
C LEU A 132 10.02 -4.96 0.87
N THR A 133 9.98 -5.97 -0.01
CA THR A 133 10.00 -7.38 0.39
C THR A 133 11.25 -7.69 1.20
N LEU A 134 12.42 -7.27 0.73
CA LEU A 134 13.68 -7.44 1.44
C LEU A 134 13.63 -6.82 2.83
N CYS A 135 13.35 -5.53 2.89
CA CYS A 135 13.43 -4.78 4.14
C CYS A 135 12.36 -5.20 5.14
N GLY A 136 11.12 -5.51 4.66
CA GLY A 136 10.05 -6.00 5.50
C GLY A 136 10.32 -7.38 6.11
N LEU A 137 10.83 -8.31 5.30
CA LEU A 137 11.21 -9.64 5.80
C LEU A 137 12.39 -9.57 6.77
N LEU A 138 13.39 -8.74 6.49
CA LEU A 138 14.53 -8.56 7.41
C LEU A 138 14.07 -7.95 8.75
N ALA A 139 13.23 -6.93 8.71
CA ALA A 139 12.70 -6.31 9.93
C ALA A 139 11.85 -7.29 10.75
N ASP A 140 11.01 -8.09 10.10
CA ASP A 140 10.18 -9.11 10.76
C ASP A 140 11.06 -10.22 11.39
N ILE A 141 12.10 -10.66 10.69
CA ILE A 141 13.08 -11.63 11.21
C ILE A 141 13.85 -11.04 12.40
N ALA A 142 14.28 -9.79 12.30
CA ALA A 142 15.05 -9.11 13.35
C ALA A 142 14.22 -8.77 14.59
N THR A 143 12.90 -8.64 14.45
CA THR A 143 11.98 -8.35 15.57
C THR A 143 11.66 -9.61 16.37
N TYR A 144 11.46 -10.74 15.71
CA TYR A 144 10.94 -11.96 16.32
C TYR A 144 11.92 -13.13 16.15
N GLU A 145 12.54 -13.53 17.26
CA GLU A 145 13.44 -14.69 17.27
C GLU A 145 12.71 -15.99 16.89
N GLN A 146 11.47 -16.15 17.40
CA GLN A 146 10.66 -17.32 17.12
C GLN A 146 9.84 -17.12 15.83
N PRO A 147 9.98 -18.01 14.82
CA PRO A 147 9.24 -17.90 13.56
C PRO A 147 7.72 -17.83 13.73
N ASP A 148 7.17 -18.49 14.75
CA ASP A 148 5.73 -18.52 15.03
C ASP A 148 5.16 -17.18 15.48
N GLN A 149 5.99 -16.28 15.97
CA GLN A 149 5.60 -14.95 16.44
C GLN A 149 5.70 -13.90 15.35
N ARG A 150 6.31 -14.22 14.21
CA ARG A 150 6.55 -13.27 13.11
C ARG A 150 5.23 -12.76 12.55
N LEU A 151 5.17 -11.45 12.34
CA LEU A 151 3.99 -10.77 11.84
C LEU A 151 3.63 -11.20 10.41
N LEU A 152 4.64 -11.40 9.57
CA LEU A 152 4.48 -11.80 8.17
C LEU A 152 4.31 -13.32 7.96
N ARG A 153 4.25 -14.12 9.03
CA ARG A 153 4.10 -15.58 8.95
C ARG A 153 2.93 -16.03 8.05
N ASP A 154 1.75 -15.45 8.27
CA ASP A 154 0.56 -15.84 7.50
C ASP A 154 0.66 -15.39 6.04
N VAL A 155 1.28 -14.23 5.80
CA VAL A 155 1.58 -13.73 4.44
C VAL A 155 2.49 -14.71 3.70
N LEU A 156 3.55 -15.16 4.35
CA LEU A 156 4.46 -16.15 3.80
C LEU A 156 3.76 -17.48 3.53
N HIS A 157 2.92 -17.93 4.45
CA HIS A 157 2.12 -19.15 4.28
C HIS A 157 1.20 -19.06 3.05
N GLU A 158 0.54 -17.92 2.83
CA GLU A 158 -0.35 -17.69 1.67
C GLU A 158 0.42 -17.71 0.33
N THR A 159 1.68 -17.32 0.33
CA THR A 159 2.56 -17.37 -0.85
C THR A 159 3.37 -18.67 -0.94
N ARG A 160 3.13 -19.63 -0.04
CA ARG A 160 3.88 -20.89 0.08
C ARG A 160 5.39 -20.69 0.20
N ILE A 161 5.80 -19.60 0.85
CA ILE A 161 7.19 -19.30 1.20
C ILE A 161 7.38 -19.64 2.67
N SER A 162 8.48 -20.31 3.00
CA SER A 162 8.84 -20.62 4.39
C SER A 162 9.83 -19.61 4.98
N PHE A 163 10.87 -19.27 4.22
CA PHE A 163 11.96 -18.42 4.73
C PHE A 163 12.60 -17.55 3.65
N LEU A 164 13.15 -16.39 4.09
CA LEU A 164 14.18 -15.66 3.37
C LEU A 164 15.54 -16.29 3.72
N ARG A 165 16.16 -17.02 2.79
CA ARG A 165 17.46 -17.67 2.99
C ARG A 165 18.64 -16.74 2.83
N GLY A 166 18.46 -15.68 2.07
CA GLY A 166 19.51 -14.70 1.83
C GLY A 166 19.10 -13.73 0.72
N PHE A 167 20.00 -12.81 0.44
CA PHE A 167 19.79 -11.84 -0.63
C PHE A 167 21.14 -11.34 -1.19
N SER A 168 21.11 -10.71 -2.35
CA SER A 168 22.26 -10.01 -2.90
C SER A 168 21.90 -8.62 -3.37
N LEU A 169 22.83 -7.68 -3.16
CA LEU A 169 22.76 -6.30 -3.61
C LEU A 169 23.92 -6.04 -4.56
N LYS A 170 23.66 -5.49 -5.74
CA LYS A 170 24.68 -5.12 -6.71
C LYS A 170 24.78 -3.61 -6.84
N PHE A 171 25.89 -3.07 -6.40
CA PHE A 171 26.18 -1.64 -6.45
C PHE A 171 27.20 -1.33 -7.57
N ARG A 172 26.98 -0.21 -8.27
CA ARG A 172 27.94 0.36 -9.20
C ARG A 172 28.68 1.51 -8.54
N MET A 173 29.99 1.35 -8.33
CA MET A 173 30.84 2.35 -7.70
C MET A 173 31.76 3.00 -8.76
N ASN A 174 31.39 4.18 -9.21
CA ASN A 174 32.21 4.94 -10.16
C ASN A 174 33.18 5.83 -9.39
N LYS A 175 34.51 5.64 -9.61
CA LYS A 175 35.54 6.50 -9.02
C LYS A 175 35.31 7.96 -9.46
N GLY A 176 35.13 8.86 -8.49
CA GLY A 176 34.99 10.30 -8.70
C GLY A 176 33.57 10.84 -8.90
N THR A 177 32.55 9.98 -8.98
CA THR A 177 31.13 10.39 -9.11
C THR A 177 30.25 9.91 -7.95
N THR A 178 30.73 8.95 -7.15
CA THR A 178 30.00 8.46 -5.98
C THR A 178 30.30 9.37 -4.79
N ASP A 179 29.25 9.84 -4.11
CA ASP A 179 29.38 10.61 -2.88
C ASP A 179 30.15 9.85 -1.81
N VAL A 180 30.89 10.57 -0.96
CA VAL A 180 31.69 9.98 0.13
C VAL A 180 30.80 9.23 1.10
N ASN A 181 29.65 9.81 1.48
CA ASN A 181 28.69 9.20 2.40
C ASN A 181 28.09 7.91 1.82
N ASP A 182 27.80 7.88 0.51
CA ASP A 182 27.31 6.70 -0.18
C ASP A 182 28.37 5.61 -0.27
N SER A 183 29.62 5.99 -0.48
CA SER A 183 30.75 5.06 -0.42
C SER A 183 30.92 4.46 0.97
N GLU A 184 30.85 5.25 2.03
CA GLU A 184 30.93 4.77 3.41
C GLU A 184 29.77 3.85 3.78
N TYR A 185 28.58 4.15 3.28
CA TYR A 185 27.40 3.30 3.46
C TYR A 185 27.60 1.91 2.84
N VAL A 186 28.07 1.84 1.58
CA VAL A 186 28.37 0.57 0.92
C VAL A 186 29.48 -0.17 1.65
N GLU A 187 30.52 0.53 2.15
CA GLU A 187 31.60 -0.10 2.92
C GLU A 187 31.10 -0.65 4.28
N ARG A 188 30.12 -0.01 4.95
CA ARG A 188 29.48 -0.60 6.14
C ARG A 188 28.77 -1.90 5.80
N LEU A 189 27.95 -1.92 4.73
CA LEU A 189 27.28 -3.14 4.28
C LEU A 189 28.25 -4.24 3.88
N LYS A 190 29.41 -3.91 3.27
CA LYS A 190 30.44 -4.88 2.93
C LYS A 190 31.03 -5.58 4.14
N LYS A 191 31.16 -4.89 5.28
CA LYS A 191 31.71 -5.47 6.53
C LYS A 191 30.84 -6.60 7.07
N VAL A 192 29.53 -6.47 6.90
CA VAL A 192 28.53 -7.45 7.35
C VAL A 192 28.05 -8.39 6.24
N ALA A 193 28.49 -8.21 5.00
CA ALA A 193 28.17 -9.15 3.92
C ALA A 193 28.88 -10.49 4.14
N THR A 194 28.20 -11.61 3.89
CA THR A 194 28.80 -12.95 3.93
C THR A 194 29.93 -13.07 2.88
N ARG A 195 29.69 -12.44 1.72
CA ARG A 195 30.66 -12.34 0.63
C ARG A 195 30.50 -11.00 -0.08
N ALA A 196 31.64 -10.39 -0.42
CA ALA A 196 31.70 -9.21 -1.27
C ALA A 196 32.56 -9.53 -2.50
N LEU A 197 31.95 -9.52 -3.67
CA LEU A 197 32.59 -9.81 -4.94
C LEU A 197 32.71 -8.53 -5.75
N ARG A 198 33.89 -8.28 -6.32
CA ARG A 198 34.09 -7.16 -7.23
C ARG A 198 34.06 -7.64 -8.68
N MET A 199 33.21 -7.04 -9.47
CA MET A 199 33.02 -7.35 -10.90
C MET A 199 33.20 -6.07 -11.71
N GLY A 200 34.46 -5.75 -12.05
CA GLY A 200 34.80 -4.49 -12.72
C GLY A 200 34.57 -3.27 -11.81
N THR A 201 33.59 -2.41 -12.17
CA THR A 201 33.13 -1.27 -11.37
C THR A 201 32.06 -1.65 -10.36
N ASP A 202 31.45 -2.83 -10.51
CA ASP A 202 30.36 -3.26 -9.69
C ASP A 202 30.83 -4.07 -8.48
N TYR A 203 30.09 -3.98 -7.37
CA TYR A 203 30.24 -4.83 -6.19
C TYR A 203 28.95 -5.60 -5.97
N VAL A 204 29.06 -6.93 -5.85
CA VAL A 204 27.96 -7.80 -5.44
C VAL A 204 28.16 -8.19 -3.99
N LEU A 205 27.27 -7.78 -3.12
CA LEU A 205 27.24 -8.13 -1.71
C LEU A 205 26.22 -9.25 -1.52
N LEU A 206 26.67 -10.40 -1.03
CA LEU A 206 25.82 -11.55 -0.71
C LEU A 206 25.64 -11.63 0.80
N PHE A 207 24.41 -11.79 1.24
CA PHE A 207 24.01 -11.96 2.63
C PHE A 207 23.30 -13.31 2.77
N ASP A 208 23.88 -14.21 3.55
CA ASP A 208 23.32 -15.51 3.88
C ASP A 208 22.72 -15.44 5.29
N LEU A 209 21.46 -15.86 5.43
CA LEU A 209 20.72 -15.90 6.68
C LEU A 209 20.59 -17.32 7.24
N THR A 210 21.22 -18.31 6.60
CA THR A 210 21.14 -19.71 7.00
C THR A 210 21.78 -19.92 8.37
N GLY A 211 21.04 -20.48 9.33
CA GLY A 211 21.57 -20.96 10.62
C GLY A 211 21.51 -19.97 11.79
N SER A 212 21.38 -18.65 11.58
CA SER A 212 21.17 -17.66 12.63
C SER A 212 20.48 -16.40 12.10
N ASP A 213 19.31 -16.61 11.55
CA ASP A 213 18.56 -15.59 10.82
C ASP A 213 18.27 -14.34 11.66
N TYR A 214 17.82 -14.50 12.92
CA TYR A 214 17.47 -13.39 13.84
C TYR A 214 18.66 -12.47 14.11
N ALA A 215 19.75 -13.02 14.66
CA ALA A 215 20.93 -12.22 14.99
C ALA A 215 21.57 -11.58 13.75
N ARG A 216 21.55 -12.31 12.63
CA ARG A 216 22.10 -11.86 11.36
C ARG A 216 21.28 -10.73 10.73
N ALA A 217 19.96 -10.82 10.78
CA ALA A 217 19.07 -9.78 10.30
C ALA A 217 19.27 -8.47 11.09
N ARG A 218 19.41 -8.54 12.42
CA ARG A 218 19.71 -7.37 13.27
C ARG A 218 21.05 -6.74 12.91
N GLU A 219 22.11 -7.54 12.79
CA GLU A 219 23.45 -7.06 12.39
C GLU A 219 23.41 -6.30 11.05
N ILE A 220 22.64 -6.82 10.09
CA ILE A 220 22.49 -6.19 8.77
C ILE A 220 21.74 -4.87 8.88
N LEU A 221 20.63 -4.81 9.64
CA LEU A 221 19.85 -3.58 9.83
C LEU A 221 20.65 -2.52 10.58
N GLU A 222 21.37 -2.88 11.63
CA GLU A 222 22.29 -1.97 12.37
C GLU A 222 23.37 -1.41 11.45
N ALA A 223 23.98 -2.24 10.61
CA ALA A 223 24.97 -1.77 9.63
C ALA A 223 24.35 -0.86 8.56
N ALA A 224 23.14 -1.16 8.14
CA ALA A 224 22.42 -0.38 7.12
C ALA A 224 22.01 1.00 7.64
N THR A 225 21.57 1.11 8.88
CA THR A 225 21.12 2.39 9.46
C THR A 225 22.23 3.15 10.18
N GLY A 226 23.25 2.44 10.66
CA GLY A 226 24.29 2.98 11.53
C GLY A 226 23.80 3.17 12.98
N GLU A 227 22.64 2.65 13.34
CA GLU A 227 22.02 2.75 14.65
C GLU A 227 22.21 1.45 15.43
N ILE A 228 22.81 1.57 16.61
CA ILE A 228 23.06 0.46 17.54
C ILE A 228 22.21 0.71 18.78
N GLY A 229 21.38 -0.24 19.19
CA GLY A 229 20.63 -0.18 20.43
C GLY A 229 19.11 -0.30 20.30
N GLU A 230 18.34 0.35 21.18
CA GLU A 230 16.88 0.20 21.32
C GLU A 230 16.04 0.90 20.24
N VAL A 231 16.47 0.84 18.98
CA VAL A 231 15.65 1.33 17.85
C VAL A 231 14.75 0.20 17.36
N GLN A 232 13.49 0.50 17.10
CA GLN A 232 12.55 -0.50 16.58
C GLN A 232 13.03 -1.02 15.22
N GLU A 233 13.09 -2.31 15.06
CA GLU A 233 13.56 -2.99 13.84
C GLU A 233 12.70 -2.63 12.60
N SER A 234 11.40 -2.37 12.77
CA SER A 234 10.53 -1.89 11.70
C SER A 234 10.95 -0.50 11.21
N ALA A 235 11.34 0.40 12.10
CA ALA A 235 11.84 1.73 11.75
C ALA A 235 13.21 1.63 11.05
N GLN A 236 14.09 0.76 11.51
CA GLN A 236 15.37 0.47 10.83
C GLN A 236 15.13 -0.11 9.44
N GLY A 237 14.20 -1.06 9.29
CA GLY A 237 13.81 -1.64 8.02
C GLY A 237 13.27 -0.60 7.05
N LEU A 238 12.46 0.35 7.52
CA LEU A 238 11.93 1.43 6.71
C LEU A 238 13.04 2.39 6.22
N ARG A 239 13.95 2.79 7.11
CA ARG A 239 15.12 3.63 6.73
C ARG A 239 16.04 2.91 5.75
N PHE A 240 16.22 1.60 5.93
CA PHE A 240 16.96 0.78 4.98
C PHE A 240 16.30 0.78 3.62
N PHE A 241 14.98 0.60 3.57
CA PHE A 241 14.21 0.70 2.34
C PHE A 241 14.38 2.07 1.67
N GLU A 242 14.16 3.16 2.38
CA GLU A 242 14.29 4.53 1.86
C GLU A 242 15.69 4.78 1.26
N LYS A 243 16.74 4.35 1.94
CA LYS A 243 18.10 4.48 1.45
C LYS A 243 18.37 3.65 0.19
N LEU A 244 17.89 2.39 0.15
CA LEU A 244 18.02 1.54 -1.04
C LEU A 244 17.16 2.06 -2.19
N ALA A 245 15.95 2.57 -1.94
CA ALA A 245 15.09 3.16 -2.94
C ALA A 245 15.75 4.38 -3.60
N ASN A 246 16.36 5.26 -2.81
CA ASN A 246 17.13 6.40 -3.32
C ASN A 246 18.34 5.97 -4.17
N PHE A 247 18.98 4.85 -3.86
CA PHE A 247 20.08 4.31 -4.67
C PHE A 247 19.58 3.63 -5.94
N PHE A 248 18.39 3.06 -5.89
CA PHE A 248 17.77 2.37 -7.01
C PHE A 248 17.19 3.35 -8.02
N GLU A 249 16.58 4.43 -7.52
CA GLU A 249 15.95 5.50 -8.29
C GLU A 249 16.34 6.87 -7.71
N PRO A 250 17.54 7.35 -8.04
CA PRO A 250 17.94 8.67 -7.57
C PRO A 250 17.06 9.76 -8.20
N ASN A 251 16.57 10.70 -7.38
CA ASN A 251 15.80 11.85 -7.83
C ASN A 251 16.60 12.84 -8.72
N ASN A 252 17.89 12.56 -8.92
CA ASN A 252 18.82 13.36 -9.71
C ASN A 252 19.19 12.65 -11.01
N THR A 253 19.78 13.39 -11.96
CA THR A 253 20.32 12.88 -13.24
C THR A 253 21.47 11.85 -13.11
N ASN A 254 21.84 11.49 -11.89
CA ASN A 254 22.89 10.51 -11.64
C ASN A 254 22.42 9.08 -11.95
N PRO A 255 23.28 8.25 -12.55
CA PRO A 255 22.92 6.86 -12.77
C PRO A 255 22.70 6.13 -11.42
N PRO A 256 21.73 5.22 -11.34
CA PRO A 256 21.44 4.52 -10.09
C PRO A 256 22.67 3.78 -9.57
N LEU A 257 22.90 3.94 -8.25
CA LEU A 257 24.00 3.28 -7.56
C LEU A 257 23.68 1.79 -7.33
N LEU A 258 22.45 1.49 -6.90
CA LEU A 258 21.95 0.12 -6.75
C LEU A 258 21.38 -0.35 -8.10
N ARG A 259 21.89 -1.46 -8.60
CA ARG A 259 21.55 -2.00 -9.93
C ARG A 259 20.62 -3.19 -9.88
N GLU A 260 20.87 -4.09 -8.95
CA GLU A 260 20.13 -5.33 -8.86
C GLU A 260 19.93 -5.69 -7.38
N VAL A 261 18.77 -6.25 -7.11
CA VAL A 261 18.39 -6.84 -5.83
C VAL A 261 17.84 -8.22 -6.10
N ASN A 262 18.42 -9.25 -5.50
CA ASN A 262 17.94 -10.60 -5.62
C ASN A 262 17.66 -11.17 -4.23
N LEU A 263 16.49 -11.72 -4.03
CA LEU A 263 16.09 -12.40 -2.80
C LEU A 263 16.01 -13.91 -3.08
N PHE A 264 16.64 -14.68 -2.21
CA PHE A 264 16.64 -16.15 -2.25
C PHE A 264 15.62 -16.64 -1.21
N LEU A 265 14.49 -17.13 -1.71
CA LEU A 265 13.34 -17.57 -0.90
C LEU A 265 13.29 -19.09 -0.89
N GLU A 266 12.94 -19.66 0.24
CA GLU A 266 12.67 -21.08 0.35
C GLU A 266 11.17 -21.33 0.28
N ARG A 267 10.75 -22.22 -0.63
CA ARG A 267 9.36 -22.66 -0.69
C ARG A 267 9.04 -23.61 0.46
N THR A 268 7.80 -23.62 0.88
CA THR A 268 7.29 -24.63 1.81
C THR A 268 7.42 -26.01 1.16
N ALA A 269 8.04 -26.94 1.86
CA ALA A 269 8.21 -28.30 1.38
C ALA A 269 6.84 -28.95 1.12
N GLU A 270 6.69 -29.55 -0.06
CA GLU A 270 5.53 -30.37 -0.34
C GLU A 270 5.65 -31.71 0.40
N ARG A 271 4.59 -32.10 1.07
CA ARG A 271 4.50 -33.40 1.72
C ARG A 271 3.65 -34.33 0.86
N ASP A 272 4.08 -35.55 0.73
CA ASP A 272 3.25 -36.61 0.14
C ASP A 272 1.98 -36.78 0.99
N LEU A 273 0.81 -36.73 0.36
CA LEU A 273 -0.49 -36.78 1.04
C LEU A 273 -0.77 -38.13 1.70
N ILE A 274 -0.06 -39.20 1.26
CA ILE A 274 -0.25 -40.56 1.74
C ILE A 274 0.77 -40.91 2.83
N THR A 275 2.06 -40.62 2.60
CA THR A 275 3.14 -41.00 3.51
C THR A 275 3.46 -39.92 4.53
N ASN A 276 2.99 -38.69 4.33
CA ASN A 276 3.34 -37.49 5.12
C ASN A 276 4.86 -37.19 5.17
N GLU A 277 5.63 -37.83 4.28
CA GLU A 277 7.06 -37.61 4.15
C GLU A 277 7.35 -36.42 3.22
N ILE A 278 8.45 -35.72 3.48
CA ILE A 278 8.96 -34.66 2.60
C ILE A 278 9.59 -35.35 1.39
N THR A 279 8.98 -35.18 0.23
CA THR A 279 9.38 -35.86 -1.01
C THR A 279 10.68 -35.31 -1.60
N GLU A 280 10.95 -34.00 -1.38
CA GLU A 280 12.17 -33.32 -1.85
C GLU A 280 12.55 -32.21 -0.88
N PRO A 281 13.84 -31.85 -0.79
CA PRO A 281 14.24 -30.66 -0.05
C PRO A 281 13.55 -29.41 -0.64
N PRO A 282 13.12 -28.44 0.18
CA PRO A 282 12.38 -27.30 -0.30
C PRO A 282 13.20 -26.53 -1.34
N PRO A 283 12.65 -26.24 -2.52
CA PRO A 283 13.39 -25.56 -3.57
C PRO A 283 13.69 -24.13 -3.19
N LEU A 284 14.90 -23.69 -3.50
CA LEU A 284 15.31 -22.29 -3.41
C LEU A 284 14.85 -21.54 -4.66
N LEU A 285 14.15 -20.44 -4.48
CA LEU A 285 13.61 -19.60 -5.54
C LEU A 285 14.16 -18.19 -5.46
N LEU A 286 14.29 -17.55 -6.61
CA LEU A 286 14.44 -16.10 -6.67
C LEU A 286 13.07 -15.42 -6.58
N LEU A 287 12.98 -14.27 -5.92
CA LEU A 287 11.74 -13.50 -5.83
C LEU A 287 11.13 -13.23 -7.21
N ASN A 288 11.94 -12.92 -8.21
CA ASN A 288 11.51 -12.63 -9.58
C ASN A 288 10.99 -13.87 -10.35
N TRP A 289 11.03 -15.07 -9.77
CA TRP A 289 10.41 -16.29 -10.31
C TRP A 289 8.98 -16.48 -9.78
N LEU A 290 8.59 -15.71 -8.78
CA LEU A 290 7.19 -15.65 -8.34
C LEU A 290 6.36 -14.92 -9.41
N SER A 291 5.08 -15.21 -9.45
CA SER A 291 4.14 -14.45 -10.28
C SER A 291 4.07 -12.99 -9.85
N ASP A 292 3.67 -12.09 -10.75
CA ASP A 292 3.50 -10.67 -10.45
C ASP A 292 2.54 -10.44 -9.27
N GLY A 293 1.49 -11.25 -9.18
CA GLY A 293 0.56 -11.24 -8.07
C GLY A 293 1.21 -11.61 -6.74
N GLU A 294 2.04 -12.66 -6.69
CA GLU A 294 2.77 -13.07 -5.48
C GLU A 294 3.79 -12.02 -5.04
N GLN A 295 4.56 -11.47 -5.99
CA GLN A 295 5.52 -10.40 -5.70
C GLN A 295 4.82 -9.15 -5.15
N SER A 296 3.72 -8.77 -5.80
CA SER A 296 2.92 -7.61 -5.43
C SER A 296 2.27 -7.77 -4.05
N PHE A 297 1.69 -8.93 -3.79
CA PHE A 297 1.07 -9.26 -2.50
C PHE A 297 2.12 -9.22 -1.37
N LEU A 298 3.24 -9.93 -1.55
CA LEU A 298 4.30 -10.00 -0.55
C LEU A 298 4.91 -8.63 -0.27
N GLY A 299 5.25 -7.86 -1.30
CA GLY A 299 5.85 -6.53 -1.15
C GLY A 299 4.93 -5.55 -0.43
N ARG A 300 3.61 -5.58 -0.70
CA ARG A 300 2.64 -4.71 -0.02
C ARG A 300 2.47 -5.08 1.44
N MET A 301 2.39 -6.36 1.77
CA MET A 301 2.30 -6.80 3.17
C MET A 301 3.58 -6.43 3.95
N CYS A 302 4.74 -6.51 3.29
CA CYS A 302 6.00 -6.04 3.86
C CYS A 302 6.01 -4.52 4.10
N LEU A 303 5.44 -3.72 3.21
CA LEU A 303 5.28 -2.28 3.44
C LEU A 303 4.53 -1.99 4.74
N PHE A 304 3.38 -2.63 4.94
CA PHE A 304 2.58 -2.41 6.15
C PHE A 304 3.33 -2.83 7.43
N SER A 305 4.14 -3.89 7.36
CA SER A 305 4.97 -4.31 8.51
C SER A 305 6.06 -3.29 8.85
N LEU A 306 6.63 -2.61 7.83
CA LEU A 306 7.66 -1.58 8.00
C LEU A 306 7.14 -0.29 8.63
N LEU A 307 5.87 0.05 8.45
CA LEU A 307 5.30 1.28 9.00
C LEU A 307 5.24 1.28 10.54
N GLY A 308 5.35 0.10 11.16
CA GLY A 308 5.53 -0.02 12.61
C GLY A 308 4.42 0.69 13.41
N ASN A 309 4.84 1.48 14.40
CA ASN A 309 3.96 2.26 15.27
C ASN A 309 3.86 3.73 14.85
N THR A 310 4.28 4.09 13.63
CA THR A 310 4.17 5.45 13.12
C THR A 310 2.72 5.82 12.85
N GLU A 311 2.33 7.05 13.18
CA GLU A 311 1.01 7.59 12.82
C GLU A 311 0.97 7.86 11.32
N SER A 312 0.53 6.85 10.55
CA SER A 312 0.58 6.89 9.09
C SER A 312 -0.81 6.95 8.47
N LEU A 313 -0.97 7.80 7.45
CA LEU A 313 -2.08 7.71 6.50
C LEU A 313 -1.60 6.93 5.27
N ILE A 314 -2.22 5.80 5.01
CA ILE A 314 -1.86 4.90 3.92
C ILE A 314 -2.92 5.02 2.84
N LEU A 315 -2.52 5.47 1.66
CA LEU A 315 -3.37 5.61 0.49
C LEU A 315 -3.04 4.48 -0.48
N LEU A 316 -3.99 3.57 -0.67
CA LEU A 316 -3.83 2.40 -1.53
C LEU A 316 -4.79 2.51 -2.71
N ASP A 317 -4.23 2.64 -3.89
CA ASP A 317 -5.00 2.68 -5.12
C ASP A 317 -5.00 1.30 -5.76
N GLU A 318 -6.19 0.66 -5.75
CA GLU A 318 -6.44 -0.69 -6.28
C GLU A 318 -5.40 -1.75 -5.83
N PRO A 319 -5.18 -1.90 -4.53
CA PRO A 319 -4.11 -2.77 -4.05
C PRO A 319 -4.30 -4.25 -4.40
N GLU A 320 -5.48 -4.66 -4.85
CA GLU A 320 -5.81 -6.03 -5.24
C GLU A 320 -5.61 -6.33 -6.72
N VAL A 321 -5.16 -5.36 -7.51
CA VAL A 321 -4.81 -5.60 -8.92
C VAL A 321 -3.72 -6.66 -9.00
N HIS A 322 -3.87 -7.59 -9.94
CA HIS A 322 -3.07 -8.81 -10.11
C HIS A 322 -3.30 -9.91 -9.06
N PHE A 323 -4.15 -9.69 -8.05
CA PHE A 323 -4.49 -10.74 -7.09
C PHE A 323 -5.53 -11.69 -7.67
N ASN A 324 -5.40 -12.98 -7.33
CA ASN A 324 -6.47 -13.93 -7.54
C ASN A 324 -7.64 -13.66 -6.57
N ASP A 325 -8.81 -14.24 -6.83
CA ASP A 325 -10.00 -14.00 -6.02
C ASP A 325 -9.85 -14.48 -4.56
N TYR A 326 -8.99 -15.45 -4.31
CA TYR A 326 -8.69 -15.91 -2.95
C TYR A 326 -7.96 -14.80 -2.16
N TRP A 327 -6.92 -14.19 -2.71
CA TRP A 327 -6.20 -13.11 -2.04
C TRP A 327 -7.01 -11.82 -1.92
N LYS A 328 -7.88 -11.54 -2.90
CA LYS A 328 -8.83 -10.41 -2.80
C LYS A 328 -9.74 -10.54 -1.57
N ARG A 329 -10.08 -11.77 -1.17
CA ARG A 329 -10.86 -12.04 0.06
C ARG A 329 -10.05 -11.86 1.33
N GLN A 330 -8.72 -11.98 1.26
CA GLN A 330 -7.85 -11.93 2.44
C GLN A 330 -7.26 -10.55 2.69
N ILE A 331 -7.22 -9.68 1.67
CA ILE A 331 -6.45 -8.44 1.73
C ILE A 331 -6.85 -7.54 2.90
N VAL A 332 -8.15 -7.32 3.13
CA VAL A 332 -8.64 -6.46 4.21
C VAL A 332 -8.30 -7.05 5.57
N ALA A 333 -8.49 -8.35 5.75
CA ALA A 333 -8.18 -9.06 6.98
C ALA A 333 -6.67 -9.04 7.29
N LEU A 334 -5.82 -9.19 6.27
CA LEU A 334 -4.37 -9.14 6.42
C LEU A 334 -3.88 -7.72 6.73
N ILE A 335 -4.41 -6.70 6.06
CA ILE A 335 -4.12 -5.29 6.38
C ILE A 335 -4.52 -5.00 7.84
N ASP A 336 -5.75 -5.37 8.24
CA ASP A 336 -6.22 -5.19 9.62
C ASP A 336 -5.30 -5.90 10.61
N LYS A 337 -4.88 -7.13 10.31
CA LYS A 337 -3.97 -7.90 11.18
C LYS A 337 -2.61 -7.23 11.34
N VAL A 338 -2.02 -6.74 10.24
CA VAL A 338 -0.70 -6.11 10.24
C VAL A 338 -0.74 -4.73 10.88
N LEU A 339 -1.84 -3.97 10.70
CA LEU A 339 -2.02 -2.63 11.27
C LEU A 339 -2.68 -2.64 12.66
N ARG A 340 -3.18 -3.77 13.14
CA ARG A 340 -3.91 -3.86 14.41
C ARG A 340 -3.08 -3.40 15.59
N GLY A 341 -3.66 -2.50 16.39
CA GLY A 341 -2.98 -1.91 17.54
C GLY A 341 -1.99 -0.79 17.20
N ARG A 342 -1.95 -0.38 15.93
CA ARG A 342 -1.13 0.72 15.42
C ARG A 342 -1.99 1.96 15.17
N THR A 343 -1.35 3.11 15.06
CA THR A 343 -2.00 4.42 14.83
C THR A 343 -2.20 4.75 13.35
N SER A 344 -2.09 3.76 12.47
CA SER A 344 -2.19 3.96 11.04
C SER A 344 -3.63 3.81 10.53
N HIS A 345 -4.00 4.63 9.55
CA HIS A 345 -5.25 4.54 8.82
C HIS A 345 -5.00 4.21 7.36
N ALA A 346 -5.77 3.29 6.79
CA ALA A 346 -5.70 2.95 5.37
C ALA A 346 -6.95 3.43 4.64
N LEU A 347 -6.76 4.19 3.56
CA LEU A 347 -7.78 4.53 2.58
C LEU A 347 -7.51 3.70 1.32
N ILE A 348 -8.48 2.89 0.93
CA ILE A 348 -8.35 1.95 -0.18
C ILE A 348 -9.34 2.34 -1.27
N THR A 349 -8.87 2.61 -2.48
CA THR A 349 -9.73 2.65 -3.66
C THR A 349 -9.81 1.25 -4.26
N THR A 350 -10.99 0.84 -4.68
CA THR A 350 -11.20 -0.49 -5.24
C THR A 350 -12.44 -0.54 -6.15
N HIS A 351 -12.39 -1.37 -7.18
CA HIS A 351 -13.58 -1.86 -7.89
C HIS A 351 -13.78 -3.37 -7.73
N SER A 352 -13.18 -3.96 -6.73
CA SER A 352 -13.39 -5.37 -6.41
C SER A 352 -14.62 -5.55 -5.52
N SER A 353 -15.67 -6.16 -6.05
CA SER A 353 -16.85 -6.52 -5.25
C SER A 353 -16.49 -7.49 -4.11
N ILE A 354 -15.49 -8.34 -4.30
CA ILE A 354 -15.02 -9.30 -3.30
C ILE A 354 -14.38 -8.54 -2.12
N THR A 355 -13.53 -7.57 -2.38
CA THR A 355 -12.88 -6.76 -1.34
C THR A 355 -13.90 -6.00 -0.49
N LEU A 356 -14.98 -5.49 -1.11
CA LEU A 356 -16.04 -4.77 -0.41
C LEU A 356 -16.87 -5.65 0.53
N THR A 357 -16.83 -6.99 0.39
CA THR A 357 -17.55 -7.87 1.31
C THR A 357 -17.00 -7.87 2.73
N ASP A 358 -15.76 -7.42 2.93
CA ASP A 358 -15.13 -7.28 4.25
C ASP A 358 -15.25 -5.89 4.86
N ALA A 359 -15.85 -4.93 4.12
CA ALA A 359 -16.07 -3.58 4.59
C ALA A 359 -17.55 -3.33 4.94
N ARG A 360 -17.80 -2.60 6.02
CA ARG A 360 -19.15 -2.19 6.39
C ARG A 360 -19.62 -1.03 5.50
N ARG A 361 -20.91 -0.94 5.28
CA ARG A 361 -21.53 0.15 4.52
C ARG A 361 -21.07 1.54 4.98
N GLU A 362 -20.88 1.70 6.28
CA GLU A 362 -20.46 2.95 6.92
C GLU A 362 -19.04 3.36 6.57
N ASP A 363 -18.20 2.38 6.22
CA ASP A 363 -16.79 2.55 5.89
C ASP A 363 -16.55 2.69 4.36
N ILE A 364 -17.63 2.58 3.55
CA ILE A 364 -17.57 2.65 2.09
C ILE A 364 -18.14 3.99 1.61
N LEU A 365 -17.41 4.62 0.69
CA LEU A 365 -17.86 5.77 -0.08
C LEU A 365 -17.82 5.41 -1.57
N VAL A 366 -18.93 5.57 -2.24
CA VAL A 366 -19.05 5.39 -3.69
C VAL A 366 -18.87 6.74 -4.35
N LEU A 367 -17.90 6.82 -5.26
CA LEU A 367 -17.67 7.99 -6.09
C LEU A 367 -18.36 7.75 -7.43
N ASP A 368 -19.33 8.58 -7.75
CA ASP A 368 -20.01 8.56 -9.04
C ASP A 368 -19.58 9.75 -9.87
N ARG A 369 -19.16 9.46 -11.09
CA ARG A 369 -18.77 10.47 -12.06
C ARG A 369 -20.05 10.95 -12.75
N GLY A 370 -20.60 12.06 -12.26
CA GLY A 370 -21.68 12.75 -12.96
C GLY A 370 -21.22 13.37 -14.28
N ASP A 371 -22.00 14.34 -14.78
CA ASP A 371 -21.63 15.11 -15.97
C ASP A 371 -20.28 15.82 -15.78
N VAL A 372 -19.65 16.27 -16.88
CA VAL A 372 -18.26 16.67 -17.08
C VAL A 372 -17.57 17.43 -15.92
N PHE A 373 -18.32 18.03 -15.00
CA PHE A 373 -17.79 18.84 -13.89
C PHE A 373 -18.38 18.50 -12.51
N THR A 374 -19.19 17.45 -12.39
CA THR A 374 -19.80 17.08 -11.12
C THR A 374 -19.46 15.65 -10.75
N SER A 375 -18.91 15.46 -9.56
CA SER A 375 -18.83 14.16 -8.92
C SER A 375 -19.74 14.14 -7.71
N SER A 376 -20.46 13.06 -7.51
CA SER A 376 -21.24 12.84 -6.31
C SER A 376 -20.62 11.74 -5.47
N MET A 377 -20.74 11.87 -4.17
CA MET A 377 -20.23 10.91 -3.22
C MET A 377 -21.39 10.46 -2.30
N PHE A 378 -21.60 9.16 -2.23
CA PHE A 378 -22.68 8.60 -1.42
C PHE A 378 -22.26 7.25 -0.80
N ARG A 379 -23.02 6.81 0.19
CA ARG A 379 -22.86 5.48 0.78
C ARG A 379 -23.67 4.45 0.01
N PRO A 380 -23.23 3.17 -0.05
CA PRO A 380 -23.99 2.10 -0.69
C PRO A 380 -25.44 2.04 -0.16
N SER A 381 -26.38 1.72 -1.02
CA SER A 381 -27.79 1.53 -0.66
C SER A 381 -28.03 0.23 0.12
N ILE A 382 -27.16 -0.76 -0.08
CA ILE A 382 -27.22 -2.07 0.56
C ILE A 382 -26.17 -2.21 1.67
N ARG A 383 -26.35 -3.21 2.55
CA ARG A 383 -25.30 -3.67 3.46
C ARG A 383 -24.29 -4.50 2.68
N THR A 384 -23.02 -4.21 2.85
CA THR A 384 -21.93 -4.81 2.07
C THR A 384 -21.19 -5.91 2.83
N TYR A 385 -21.17 -5.83 4.16
CA TYR A 385 -20.45 -6.78 5.00
C TYR A 385 -21.04 -8.19 4.89
N ALA A 386 -20.23 -9.16 4.47
CA ALA A 386 -20.62 -10.54 4.19
C ALA A 386 -21.73 -10.68 3.12
N ALA A 387 -21.92 -9.69 2.25
CA ALA A 387 -22.87 -9.74 1.14
C ALA A 387 -22.37 -10.65 0.01
N ASP A 388 -23.29 -11.08 -0.86
CA ASP A 388 -22.89 -11.75 -2.10
C ASP A 388 -22.19 -10.75 -3.03
N PRO A 389 -21.01 -11.05 -3.57
CA PRO A 389 -20.32 -10.16 -4.52
C PRO A 389 -21.18 -9.76 -5.72
N SER A 390 -22.11 -10.62 -6.14
CA SER A 390 -23.04 -10.33 -7.25
C SER A 390 -24.01 -9.19 -6.91
N ASP A 391 -24.48 -9.11 -5.66
CA ASP A 391 -25.34 -8.02 -5.20
C ASP A 391 -24.58 -6.70 -5.16
N ILE A 392 -23.31 -6.73 -4.77
CA ILE A 392 -22.43 -5.56 -4.77
C ILE A 392 -22.19 -5.07 -6.21
N ILE A 393 -21.93 -5.97 -7.15
CA ILE A 393 -21.74 -5.63 -8.57
C ILE A 393 -22.96 -4.86 -9.11
N VAL A 394 -24.15 -5.31 -8.78
CA VAL A 394 -25.39 -4.68 -9.27
C VAL A 394 -25.71 -3.41 -8.50
N SER A 395 -25.62 -3.44 -7.17
CA SER A 395 -26.18 -2.37 -6.34
C SER A 395 -25.19 -1.25 -6.01
N VAL A 396 -23.89 -1.54 -6.04
CA VAL A 396 -22.82 -0.56 -5.73
C VAL A 396 -22.16 -0.07 -7.00
N PHE A 397 -21.79 -0.99 -7.90
CA PHE A 397 -21.14 -0.61 -9.17
C PHE A 397 -22.11 -0.34 -10.31
N GLY A 398 -23.43 -0.48 -10.07
CA GLY A 398 -24.45 -0.14 -11.05
C GLY A 398 -24.50 -1.03 -12.28
N ALA A 399 -23.85 -2.20 -12.25
CA ALA A 399 -23.89 -3.13 -13.37
C ALA A 399 -25.32 -3.67 -13.55
N PRO A 400 -25.82 -3.79 -14.79
CA PRO A 400 -27.17 -4.28 -15.03
C PRO A 400 -27.34 -5.76 -14.62
N GLN A 401 -26.26 -6.49 -14.49
CA GLN A 401 -26.22 -7.91 -14.13
C GLN A 401 -24.81 -8.35 -13.70
N ALA A 402 -24.73 -9.36 -12.85
CA ALA A 402 -23.45 -9.90 -12.38
C ALA A 402 -22.85 -10.98 -13.31
N ALA A 403 -23.71 -11.65 -14.11
CA ALA A 403 -23.25 -12.67 -15.06
C ALA A 403 -22.78 -12.07 -16.41
N GLY A 404 -21.96 -12.82 -17.13
CA GLY A 404 -21.40 -12.37 -18.42
C GLY A 404 -22.48 -12.04 -19.46
N ALA A 405 -22.34 -10.94 -20.16
CA ALA A 405 -23.32 -10.40 -21.09
C ALA A 405 -23.75 -11.40 -22.19
N GLN A 406 -22.80 -12.17 -22.72
CA GLN A 406 -23.08 -13.15 -23.77
C GLN A 406 -23.98 -14.30 -23.28
N SER A 407 -23.67 -14.86 -22.11
CA SER A 407 -24.48 -15.96 -21.53
C SER A 407 -25.88 -15.47 -21.17
N VAL A 408 -26.01 -14.29 -20.60
CA VAL A 408 -27.31 -13.70 -20.27
C VAL A 408 -28.11 -13.40 -21.51
N SER A 409 -27.51 -12.78 -22.55
CA SER A 409 -28.21 -12.54 -23.84
C SER A 409 -28.74 -13.82 -24.45
N ARG A 410 -27.96 -14.92 -24.42
CA ARG A 410 -28.42 -16.22 -24.92
C ARG A 410 -29.58 -16.78 -24.10
N VAL A 411 -29.51 -16.70 -22.76
CA VAL A 411 -30.63 -17.13 -21.91
C VAL A 411 -31.89 -16.31 -22.19
N GLN A 412 -31.76 -14.98 -22.29
CA GLN A 412 -32.85 -14.09 -22.59
C GLN A 412 -33.45 -14.35 -23.97
N GLU A 413 -32.62 -14.59 -24.99
CA GLU A 413 -33.06 -14.95 -26.32
C GLU A 413 -33.90 -16.25 -26.34
N VAL A 414 -33.42 -17.31 -25.67
CA VAL A 414 -34.18 -18.57 -25.57
C VAL A 414 -35.50 -18.36 -24.85
N LEU A 415 -35.49 -17.59 -23.76
CA LEU A 415 -36.70 -17.25 -23.00
C LEU A 415 -37.68 -16.39 -23.83
N ALA A 416 -37.20 -15.46 -24.63
CA ALA A 416 -38.04 -14.59 -25.47
C ALA A 416 -38.61 -15.34 -26.69
N ASN A 417 -37.80 -16.19 -27.31
CA ASN A 417 -38.21 -16.92 -28.52
C ASN A 417 -39.09 -18.16 -28.23
N ARG A 418 -39.37 -18.45 -26.96
CA ARG A 418 -40.21 -19.59 -26.55
C ARG A 418 -41.60 -19.60 -27.24
N GLN A 419 -42.22 -18.44 -27.40
CA GLN A 419 -43.54 -18.28 -28.01
C GLN A 419 -43.62 -18.64 -29.51
N ARG A 420 -42.46 -18.77 -30.17
CA ARG A 420 -42.38 -19.15 -31.60
C ARG A 420 -42.29 -20.66 -31.82
N ARG A 421 -42.23 -21.48 -30.77
CA ARG A 421 -42.12 -22.92 -30.80
C ARG A 421 -43.39 -23.55 -30.24
N ASN A 422 -43.69 -24.79 -30.66
CA ASN A 422 -44.71 -25.58 -29.99
C ASN A 422 -44.30 -25.90 -28.53
N GLN A 423 -45.24 -26.30 -27.70
CA GLN A 423 -45.02 -26.50 -26.26
C GLN A 423 -43.89 -27.52 -25.96
N GLU A 424 -43.80 -28.59 -26.73
CA GLU A 424 -42.76 -29.62 -26.58
C GLU A 424 -41.36 -29.08 -26.96
N GLY A 425 -41.21 -28.39 -28.07
CA GLY A 425 -39.96 -27.75 -28.45
C GLY A 425 -39.53 -26.59 -27.56
N GLN A 426 -40.47 -25.95 -26.84
CA GLN A 426 -40.15 -24.97 -25.79
C GLN A 426 -39.56 -25.69 -24.56
N LYS A 427 -40.17 -26.78 -24.13
CA LYS A 427 -39.70 -27.59 -23.00
C LYS A 427 -38.31 -28.16 -23.23
N GLU A 428 -38.07 -28.73 -24.39
CA GLU A 428 -36.76 -29.26 -24.80
C GLU A 428 -35.69 -28.17 -24.79
N ALA A 429 -35.99 -26.98 -25.35
CA ALA A 429 -35.05 -25.88 -25.37
C ALA A 429 -34.68 -25.36 -23.98
N LEU A 430 -35.65 -25.28 -23.06
CA LEU A 430 -35.41 -24.88 -21.67
C LEU A 430 -34.67 -25.97 -20.88
N GLN A 431 -34.96 -27.23 -21.10
CA GLN A 431 -34.22 -28.34 -20.51
C GLN A 431 -32.76 -28.39 -20.99
N GLN A 432 -32.52 -28.15 -22.28
CA GLN A 432 -31.17 -28.06 -22.84
C GLN A 432 -30.42 -26.88 -22.22
N LEU A 433 -31.05 -25.70 -22.17
CA LEU A 433 -30.48 -24.51 -21.54
C LEU A 433 -30.14 -24.72 -20.05
N LEU A 434 -31.01 -25.42 -19.32
CA LEU A 434 -30.80 -25.71 -17.90
C LEU A 434 -29.56 -26.59 -17.65
N LYS A 435 -29.16 -27.45 -18.62
CA LYS A 435 -27.92 -28.24 -18.54
C LYS A 435 -26.66 -27.39 -18.73
N GLU A 436 -26.77 -26.26 -19.43
CA GLU A 436 -25.67 -25.36 -19.76
C GLU A 436 -25.51 -24.26 -18.69
N VAL A 437 -26.59 -23.88 -18.00
CA VAL A 437 -26.63 -22.76 -17.05
C VAL A 437 -26.25 -23.23 -15.64
N GLY A 438 -25.27 -22.56 -15.04
CA GLY A 438 -24.85 -22.79 -13.67
C GLY A 438 -25.94 -22.47 -12.61
N PRO A 439 -25.76 -22.89 -11.37
CA PRO A 439 -26.70 -22.61 -10.29
C PRO A 439 -26.79 -21.09 -10.03
N GLY A 440 -28.00 -20.57 -9.81
CA GLY A 440 -28.23 -19.15 -9.53
C GLY A 440 -29.58 -18.64 -10.07
N TYR A 441 -29.72 -17.33 -10.18
CA TYR A 441 -30.95 -16.67 -10.63
C TYR A 441 -31.51 -17.22 -11.94
N TRP A 442 -30.65 -17.40 -12.94
CA TRP A 442 -31.08 -17.85 -14.26
C TRP A 442 -31.54 -19.30 -14.26
N SER A 443 -30.85 -20.20 -13.55
CA SER A 443 -31.30 -21.59 -13.41
C SER A 443 -32.63 -21.67 -12.66
N TYR A 444 -32.82 -20.87 -11.60
CA TYR A 444 -34.08 -20.76 -10.90
C TYR A 444 -35.20 -20.25 -11.83
N ARG A 445 -34.96 -19.22 -12.62
CA ARG A 445 -35.93 -18.66 -13.56
C ARG A 445 -36.33 -19.67 -14.64
N ILE A 446 -35.37 -20.41 -15.20
CA ILE A 446 -35.65 -21.47 -16.19
C ILE A 446 -36.49 -22.59 -15.57
N ARG A 447 -36.14 -23.04 -14.36
CA ARG A 447 -36.93 -24.07 -13.65
C ARG A 447 -38.36 -23.61 -13.36
N ARG A 448 -38.55 -22.37 -12.95
CA ARG A 448 -39.88 -21.79 -12.73
C ARG A 448 -40.70 -21.78 -14.00
N GLU A 449 -40.12 -21.47 -15.15
CA GLU A 449 -40.80 -21.54 -16.43
C GLU A 449 -41.17 -22.97 -16.85
N LEU A 450 -40.26 -23.94 -16.61
CA LEU A 450 -40.55 -25.37 -16.84
C LEU A 450 -41.70 -25.85 -15.96
N LEU A 451 -41.71 -25.50 -14.67
CA LEU A 451 -42.83 -25.84 -13.75
C LEU A 451 -44.14 -25.22 -14.20
N ALA A 452 -44.15 -24.01 -14.74
CA ALA A 452 -45.35 -23.38 -15.28
C ALA A 452 -45.90 -24.08 -16.55
N MET A 453 -45.10 -24.92 -17.21
CA MET A 453 -45.50 -25.74 -18.35
C MET A 453 -46.03 -27.11 -17.95
N GLY A 454 -46.13 -27.41 -16.67
CA GLY A 454 -46.77 -28.63 -16.17
C GLY A 454 -45.82 -29.81 -15.92
N GLU A 455 -44.61 -29.51 -15.46
CA GLU A 455 -43.71 -30.50 -14.81
C GLU A 455 -43.91 -30.51 -13.30
#